data_da12604de5cee0da8261ef168f85d963
#
_entry.id   da12604de5cee0da8261ef168f85d963
#
_cell.length_a   1.000
_cell.length_b   1.000
_cell.length_c   1.000
_cell.angle_alpha   90.00
_cell.angle_beta   90.00
_cell.angle_gamma   90.00
#
_symmetry.space_group_name_H-M   'P 1'
#
loop_
_entity.id
_entity.type
_entity.pdbx_description
1 polymer ?
#
loop_
_entity_poly.entity_id
_entity_poly.type
_entity_poly.pdbx_seq_one_letter_code
_entity_poly.pdbx_strand_id
1 'polypeptide(L)'
;MTKILIIEDEEPIRRVLVRILIDENKNFQLTEADNGKEGMSFLKKEKFDLVLCDIKMPKMDGIEVLQKTKINNINIPFIMLTGHGNLETAVEAMKLGAYDFISKPPDLNRLLTAVRNALENKSLRTENNK
;
A
#
# COMPACT_ATOMS: atom_id res chain seq x y z
N MET A 1 8.48 -14.64 5.65
CA MET A 1 7.39 -14.55 4.68
C MET A 1 6.89 -13.12 4.57
N THR A 2 6.74 -12.63 3.38
CA THR A 2 6.38 -11.23 3.15
C THR A 2 4.87 -11.05 3.24
N LYS A 3 4.42 -10.15 4.10
CA LYS A 3 3.00 -9.87 4.30
C LYS A 3 2.65 -8.52 3.69
N ILE A 4 1.67 -8.52 2.80
CA ILE A 4 1.23 -7.31 2.08
C ILE A 4 -0.25 -7.08 2.36
N LEU A 5 -0.59 -5.87 2.77
CA LEU A 5 -1.97 -5.45 2.98
C LEU A 5 -2.44 -4.65 1.76
N ILE A 6 -3.57 -5.03 1.20
CA ILE A 6 -4.17 -4.33 0.06
C ILE A 6 -5.47 -3.69 0.53
N ILE A 7 -5.53 -2.36 0.49
CA ILE A 7 -6.73 -1.60 0.89
C ILE A 7 -7.30 -0.95 -0.36
N GLU A 8 -8.38 -1.50 -0.88
CA GLU A 8 -8.99 -1.08 -2.12
C GLU A 8 -10.48 -1.41 -2.09
N ASP A 9 -11.34 -0.41 -2.29
CA ASP A 9 -12.79 -0.60 -2.22
C ASP A 9 -13.39 -1.19 -3.50
N GLU A 10 -12.72 -1.03 -4.64
CA GLU A 10 -13.21 -1.57 -5.91
C GLU A 10 -12.75 -3.01 -6.07
N GLU A 11 -13.67 -3.95 -5.92
CA GLU A 11 -13.34 -5.37 -5.98
C GLU A 11 -12.62 -5.81 -7.25
N PRO A 12 -13.03 -5.36 -8.46
CA PRO A 12 -12.31 -5.77 -9.67
C PRO A 12 -10.83 -5.34 -9.66
N ILE A 13 -10.54 -4.14 -9.17
CA ILE A 13 -9.16 -3.66 -9.08
C ILE A 13 -8.40 -4.45 -8.03
N ARG A 14 -9.03 -4.68 -6.88
CA ARG A 14 -8.39 -5.44 -5.80
C ARG A 14 -8.02 -6.85 -6.27
N ARG A 15 -8.89 -7.49 -7.04
CA ARG A 15 -8.61 -8.82 -7.59
C ARG A 15 -7.44 -8.82 -8.56
N VAL A 16 -7.33 -7.79 -9.38
CA VAL A 16 -6.20 -7.66 -10.32
C VAL A 16 -4.89 -7.54 -9.53
N LEU A 17 -4.89 -6.71 -8.49
CA LEU A 17 -3.70 -6.54 -7.65
C LEU A 17 -3.29 -7.86 -6.99
N VAL A 18 -4.25 -8.58 -6.45
CA VAL A 18 -3.99 -9.88 -5.81
C VAL A 18 -3.38 -10.85 -6.81
N ARG A 19 -3.95 -10.93 -8.02
CA ARG A 19 -3.48 -11.83 -9.06
C ARG A 19 -2.04 -11.50 -9.45
N ILE A 20 -1.75 -10.23 -9.66
CA ILE A 20 -0.41 -9.78 -10.05
C ILE A 20 0.61 -10.17 -8.98
N LEU A 21 0.28 -9.94 -7.72
CA LEU A 21 1.23 -10.21 -6.63
C LEU A 21 1.43 -11.70 -6.39
N ILE A 22 0.37 -12.49 -6.47
CA ILE A 22 0.49 -13.94 -6.32
C ILE A 22 1.33 -14.53 -7.44
N ASP A 23 1.11 -14.05 -8.67
CA ASP A 23 1.88 -14.54 -9.83
C ASP A 23 3.36 -14.16 -9.72
N GLU A 24 3.64 -13.01 -9.08
CA GLU A 24 5.03 -12.58 -8.91
C GLU A 24 5.77 -13.44 -7.89
N ASN A 25 5.11 -13.76 -6.77
CA ASN A 25 5.76 -14.54 -5.70
C ASN A 25 4.71 -15.27 -4.88
N LYS A 26 4.75 -16.59 -4.96
CA LYS A 26 3.78 -17.45 -4.25
C LYS A 26 3.93 -17.38 -2.72
N ASN A 27 5.07 -16.87 -2.24
CA ASN A 27 5.30 -16.74 -0.81
C ASN A 27 4.75 -15.46 -0.21
N PHE A 28 4.19 -14.56 -1.03
CA PHE A 28 3.52 -13.38 -0.50
C PHE A 28 2.25 -13.80 0.22
N GLN A 29 2.09 -13.31 1.44
CA GLN A 29 0.83 -13.45 2.17
C GLN A 29 0.05 -12.16 2.00
N LEU A 30 -1.10 -12.25 1.35
CA LEU A 30 -1.91 -11.07 1.02
C LEU A 30 -3.11 -11.00 1.95
N THR A 31 -3.34 -9.82 2.51
CA THR A 31 -4.54 -9.52 3.29
C THR A 31 -5.29 -8.42 2.57
N GLU A 32 -6.59 -8.56 2.43
CA GLU A 32 -7.42 -7.61 1.71
C GLU A 32 -8.35 -6.87 2.63
N ALA A 33 -8.46 -5.56 2.43
CA ALA A 33 -9.43 -4.71 3.11
C ALA A 33 -10.17 -3.91 2.06
N ASP A 34 -11.48 -3.76 2.22
CA ASP A 34 -12.29 -3.03 1.24
C ASP A 34 -12.56 -1.58 1.64
N ASN A 35 -11.99 -1.13 2.75
CA ASN A 35 -12.09 0.26 3.18
C ASN A 35 -10.97 0.59 4.17
N GLY A 36 -10.80 1.89 4.44
CA GLY A 36 -9.72 2.36 5.29
C GLY A 36 -9.85 1.93 6.74
N LYS A 37 -11.07 1.84 7.26
CA LYS A 37 -11.29 1.41 8.65
C LYS A 37 -10.82 -0.02 8.85
N GLU A 38 -11.19 -0.91 7.94
CA GLU A 38 -10.76 -2.29 7.98
C GLU A 38 -9.25 -2.40 7.85
N GLY A 39 -8.68 -1.60 6.93
CA GLY A 39 -7.22 -1.55 6.77
C GLY A 39 -6.51 -1.16 8.05
N MET A 40 -7.01 -0.12 8.73
CA MET A 40 -6.42 0.29 10.01
C MET A 40 -6.55 -0.78 11.08
N SER A 41 -7.67 -1.50 11.10
CA SER A 41 -7.86 -2.60 12.03
C SER A 41 -6.78 -3.66 11.86
N PHE A 42 -6.50 -4.05 10.61
CA PHE A 42 -5.43 -4.99 10.32
C PHE A 42 -4.06 -4.46 10.74
N LEU A 43 -3.78 -3.19 10.42
CA LEU A 43 -2.48 -2.59 10.73
C LEU A 43 -2.19 -2.54 12.23
N LYS A 44 -3.24 -2.43 13.05
CA LYS A 44 -3.08 -2.42 14.50
C LYS A 44 -2.88 -3.81 15.08
N LYS A 45 -3.37 -4.84 14.40
CA LYS A 45 -3.34 -6.22 14.90
C LYS A 45 -2.14 -7.02 14.42
N GLU A 46 -1.64 -6.73 13.21
CA GLU A 46 -0.61 -7.53 12.56
C GLU A 46 0.49 -6.66 12.01
N LYS A 47 1.63 -7.26 11.79
CA LYS A 47 2.75 -6.57 11.14
C LYS A 47 2.74 -6.89 9.65
N PHE A 48 2.86 -5.85 8.84
CA PHE A 48 2.94 -5.99 7.38
C PHE A 48 4.25 -5.42 6.87
N ASP A 49 4.69 -5.91 5.74
CA ASP A 49 5.91 -5.43 5.10
C ASP A 49 5.65 -4.34 4.08
N LEU A 50 4.42 -4.26 3.59
CA LEU A 50 4.03 -3.30 2.57
C LEU A 50 2.52 -3.10 2.60
N VAL A 51 2.09 -1.87 2.31
CA VAL A 51 0.67 -1.55 2.14
C VAL A 51 0.45 -0.98 0.75
N LEU A 52 -0.51 -1.53 0.01
CA LEU A 52 -1.05 -0.94 -1.20
C LEU A 52 -2.38 -0.33 -0.82
N CYS A 53 -2.54 0.97 -0.98
CA CYS A 53 -3.72 1.66 -0.47
C CYS A 53 -4.29 2.62 -1.50
N ASP A 54 -5.57 2.47 -1.82
CA ASP A 54 -6.28 3.42 -2.65
C ASP A 54 -6.44 4.73 -1.89
N ILE A 55 -6.31 5.86 -2.57
CA ILE A 55 -6.47 7.16 -1.94
C ILE A 55 -7.95 7.47 -1.71
N LYS A 56 -8.79 7.32 -2.73
CA LYS A 56 -10.21 7.66 -2.61
C LYS A 56 -11.06 6.46 -2.27
N MET A 57 -11.55 6.44 -1.04
CA MET A 57 -12.43 5.39 -0.54
C MET A 57 -13.48 6.01 0.36
N PRO A 58 -14.68 5.39 0.47
CA PRO A 58 -15.66 5.86 1.43
C PRO A 58 -15.19 5.61 2.86
N LYS A 59 -15.76 6.32 3.80
CA LYS A 59 -15.52 6.24 5.25
C LYS A 59 -14.17 6.80 5.68
N MET A 60 -13.08 6.20 5.23
CA MET A 60 -11.73 6.67 5.57
C MET A 60 -10.87 6.53 4.33
N ASP A 61 -10.39 7.65 3.78
CA ASP A 61 -9.58 7.63 2.57
C ASP A 61 -8.12 7.23 2.87
N GLY A 62 -7.35 7.03 1.79
CA GLY A 62 -5.98 6.57 1.92
C GLY A 62 -5.06 7.55 2.61
N ILE A 63 -5.32 8.85 2.48
CA ILE A 63 -4.51 9.87 3.17
C ILE A 63 -4.70 9.74 4.68
N GLU A 64 -5.94 9.55 5.13
CA GLU A 64 -6.21 9.34 6.55
C GLU A 64 -5.56 8.07 7.08
N VAL A 65 -5.60 6.99 6.29
CA VAL A 65 -4.95 5.74 6.68
C VAL A 65 -3.46 5.96 6.88
N LEU A 66 -2.82 6.64 5.93
CA LEU A 66 -1.39 6.95 6.00
C LEU A 66 -1.07 7.79 7.24
N GLN A 67 -1.85 8.85 7.48
CA GLN A 67 -1.64 9.72 8.64
C GLN A 67 -1.79 8.96 9.95
N LYS A 68 -2.83 8.16 10.08
CA LYS A 68 -3.08 7.39 11.31
C LYS A 68 -2.01 6.34 11.54
N THR A 69 -1.51 5.74 10.47
CA THR A 69 -0.42 4.78 10.55
C THR A 69 0.82 5.44 11.12
N LYS A 70 1.14 6.65 10.65
CA LYS A 70 2.29 7.42 11.15
C LYS A 70 2.10 7.83 12.61
N ILE A 71 0.90 8.30 12.97
CA ILE A 71 0.58 8.70 14.35
C ILE A 71 0.75 7.53 15.30
N ASN A 72 0.41 6.33 14.87
CA ASN A 72 0.55 5.13 15.69
C ASN A 72 1.96 4.53 15.65
N ASN A 73 2.92 5.23 15.08
CA ASN A 73 4.32 4.80 14.99
C ASN A 73 4.50 3.48 14.25
N ILE A 74 3.63 3.20 13.31
CA ILE A 74 3.74 2.01 12.46
C ILE A 74 4.54 2.42 11.23
N ASN A 75 5.75 1.91 11.10
CA ASN A 75 6.66 2.28 10.02
C ASN A 75 6.66 1.22 8.93
N ILE A 76 5.77 1.40 7.95
CA ILE A 76 5.61 0.48 6.83
C ILE A 76 5.55 1.31 5.55
N PRO A 77 6.21 0.87 4.45
CA PRO A 77 6.09 1.59 3.19
C PRO A 77 4.68 1.46 2.62
N PHE A 78 4.15 2.59 2.16
CA PHE A 78 2.84 2.68 1.50
C PHE A 78 3.04 2.99 0.03
N ILE A 79 2.40 2.22 -0.83
CA ILE A 79 2.25 2.54 -2.25
C ILE A 79 0.80 2.95 -2.44
N MET A 80 0.58 4.20 -2.86
CA MET A 80 -0.76 4.74 -3.02
C MET A 80 -1.27 4.48 -4.43
N LEU A 81 -2.56 4.19 -4.56
CA LEU A 81 -3.21 4.00 -5.85
C LEU A 81 -4.06 5.23 -6.12
N THR A 82 -3.86 5.87 -7.28
CA THR A 82 -4.53 7.12 -7.61
C THR A 82 -5.34 6.98 -8.88
N GLY A 83 -6.52 7.61 -8.91
CA GLY A 83 -7.31 7.69 -10.14
C GLY A 83 -6.82 8.83 -11.02
N HIS A 84 -7.42 8.93 -12.21
CA HIS A 84 -7.12 10.02 -13.14
C HIS A 84 -7.49 11.36 -12.51
N GLY A 85 -6.63 12.35 -12.71
CA GLY A 85 -6.87 13.69 -12.23
C GLY A 85 -6.58 13.93 -10.76
N ASN A 86 -5.99 12.95 -10.08
CA ASN A 86 -5.71 13.03 -8.65
C ASN A 86 -4.23 13.22 -8.32
N LEU A 87 -3.50 13.91 -9.21
CA LEU A 87 -2.07 14.13 -9.01
C LEU A 87 -1.78 14.92 -7.74
N GLU A 88 -2.62 15.91 -7.43
CA GLU A 88 -2.42 16.71 -6.22
C GLU A 88 -2.49 15.87 -4.96
N THR A 89 -3.44 14.94 -4.91
CA THR A 89 -3.59 14.05 -3.76
C THR A 89 -2.40 13.09 -3.66
N ALA A 90 -1.90 12.63 -4.81
CA ALA A 90 -0.71 11.78 -4.84
C ALA A 90 0.51 12.53 -4.28
N VAL A 91 0.68 13.79 -4.67
CA VAL A 91 1.77 14.63 -4.17
C VAL A 91 1.63 14.82 -2.65
N GLU A 92 0.42 15.06 -2.18
CA GLU A 92 0.16 15.18 -0.74
C GLU A 92 0.58 13.91 0.00
N ALA A 93 0.23 12.75 -0.54
CA ALA A 93 0.60 11.47 0.06
C ALA A 93 2.12 11.32 0.14
N MET A 94 2.83 11.71 -0.92
CA MET A 94 4.29 11.65 -0.91
C MET A 94 4.88 12.56 0.15
N LYS A 95 4.31 13.75 0.33
CA LYS A 95 4.76 14.68 1.38
C LYS A 95 4.52 14.12 2.77
N LEU A 96 3.48 13.31 2.94
CA LEU A 96 3.16 12.68 4.22
C LEU A 96 3.96 11.39 4.46
N GLY A 97 4.79 11.00 3.51
CA GLY A 97 5.71 9.90 3.70
C GLY A 97 5.36 8.60 2.98
N ALA A 98 4.44 8.64 2.01
CA ALA A 98 4.21 7.47 1.17
C ALA A 98 5.49 7.14 0.41
N TYR A 99 5.72 5.88 0.15
CA TYR A 99 6.92 5.46 -0.58
C TYR A 99 6.80 5.77 -2.07
N ASP A 100 5.62 5.54 -2.65
CA ASP A 100 5.40 5.75 -4.08
C ASP A 100 3.90 5.86 -4.35
N PHE A 101 3.55 6.20 -5.59
CA PHE A 101 2.16 6.18 -6.03
C PHE A 101 2.07 5.62 -7.45
N ILE A 102 0.93 5.03 -7.78
CA ILE A 102 0.68 4.39 -9.07
C ILE A 102 -0.71 4.78 -9.53
N SER A 103 -0.84 5.18 -10.81
CA SER A 103 -2.14 5.50 -11.39
C SER A 103 -2.94 4.25 -11.69
N LYS A 104 -4.26 4.33 -11.50
CA LYS A 104 -5.17 3.26 -11.89
C LYS A 104 -5.58 3.43 -13.36
N PRO A 105 -5.80 2.35 -14.11
CA PRO A 105 -5.54 0.96 -13.74
C PRO A 105 -4.05 0.68 -13.63
N PRO A 106 -3.63 -0.18 -12.70
CA PRO A 106 -2.20 -0.38 -12.48
C PRO A 106 -1.54 -1.09 -13.65
N ASP A 107 -0.43 -0.52 -14.10
CA ASP A 107 0.42 -1.16 -15.09
C ASP A 107 1.23 -2.24 -14.38
N LEU A 108 1.28 -3.44 -14.96
CA LEU A 108 1.95 -4.58 -14.36
C LEU A 108 3.40 -4.29 -13.97
N ASN A 109 4.19 -3.82 -14.94
CA ASN A 109 5.61 -3.57 -14.69
C ASN A 109 5.84 -2.45 -13.71
N ARG A 110 5.04 -1.39 -13.78
CA ARG A 110 5.13 -0.26 -12.87
C ARG A 110 4.84 -0.69 -11.43
N LEU A 111 3.78 -1.49 -11.25
CA LEU A 111 3.39 -1.98 -9.94
C LEU A 111 4.48 -2.89 -9.35
N LEU A 112 4.94 -3.86 -10.11
CA LEU A 112 5.94 -4.81 -9.62
C LEU A 112 7.26 -4.14 -9.30
N THR A 113 7.68 -3.16 -10.10
CA THR A 113 8.89 -2.40 -9.83
C THR A 113 8.75 -1.65 -8.51
N ALA A 114 7.62 -0.99 -8.28
CA ALA A 114 7.39 -0.26 -7.02
C ALA A 114 7.37 -1.20 -5.83
N VAL A 115 6.71 -2.34 -5.95
CA VAL A 115 6.64 -3.34 -4.88
C VAL A 115 8.03 -3.87 -4.52
N ARG A 116 8.81 -4.26 -5.53
CA ARG A 116 10.16 -4.76 -5.31
C ARG A 116 11.04 -3.72 -4.63
N ASN A 117 10.98 -2.48 -5.11
CA ASN A 117 11.79 -1.40 -4.55
C ASN A 117 11.37 -1.07 -3.12
N ALA A 118 10.08 -1.06 -2.83
CA ALA A 118 9.59 -0.77 -1.48
C ALA A 118 10.05 -1.85 -0.49
N LEU A 119 9.95 -3.11 -0.87
CA LEU A 119 10.36 -4.22 -0.01
C LEU A 119 11.87 -4.24 0.20
N GLU A 120 12.64 -3.99 -0.85
CA GLU A 120 14.09 -3.94 -0.78
C GLU A 120 14.56 -2.76 0.07
N ASN A 121 13.95 -1.59 -0.14
CA ASN A 121 14.31 -0.39 0.60
C ASN A 121 14.02 -0.54 2.09
N LYS A 122 12.92 -1.19 2.45
CA LYS A 122 12.61 -1.48 3.84
C LYS A 122 13.68 -2.37 4.47
N SER A 123 14.11 -3.40 3.75
CA SER A 123 15.16 -4.31 4.21
C SER A 123 16.46 -3.56 4.46
N LEU A 124 16.86 -2.70 3.55
CA LEU A 124 18.08 -1.90 3.69
C LEU A 124 18.00 -0.95 4.88
N ARG A 125 16.85 -0.31 5.10
CA ARG A 125 16.66 0.56 6.26
C ARG A 125 16.81 -0.20 7.57
N THR A 126 16.26 -1.40 7.62
CA THR A 126 16.36 -2.25 8.81
C THR A 126 17.80 -2.59 9.10
N GLU A 127 18.58 -2.90 8.08
CA GLU A 127 20.02 -3.19 8.22
C GLU A 127 20.79 -1.97 8.69
N ASN A 128 20.47 -0.79 8.14
CA ASN A 128 21.20 0.43 8.46
C ASN A 128 20.93 0.96 9.85
N ASN A 129 19.85 0.53 10.47
CA ASN A 129 19.45 1.00 11.81
C ASN A 129 20.00 0.13 12.95
N LYS A 130 20.90 -0.77 12.65
CA LYS A 130 21.52 -1.63 13.66
C LYS A 130 22.63 -0.93 14.45
#